data_0f406ecbd7a5cc5c40dda602a437f8db
#
_entry.id   0f406ecbd7a5cc5c40dda602a437f8db
#
_cell.length_a   1.000
_cell.length_b   1.000
_cell.length_c   1.000
_cell.angle_alpha   90.00
_cell.angle_beta   90.00
_cell.angle_gamma   90.00
#
_symmetry.space_group_name_H-M   'P 1'
#
loop_
_entity.id
_entity.type
_entity.pdbx_description
1 polymer ?
#
loop_
_entity_poly.entity_id
_entity_poly.type
_entity_poly.pdbx_seq_one_letter_code
_entity_poly.pdbx_strand_id
1 'polypeptide(L)'
;TMSETNSVERPVGQDRSGIGAHQSAAMKNDEWLTPPHVLQALGPFDLDPCAPVVRPWPMAANHYTAADNGLSKPWHGRVWLNPPYGQETAKWMERLADHGNGVALIFARTETAIFFPWVWERATAWLFLKGRLHFHFVDGRRAAANSGAPSVLVAYGEANAQALACSGLAGKMLHNVAHNQIG
;
A
#
# COMPACT_ATOMS: atom_id res chain seq x y z
N THR A 1 -25.48 -67.86 10.24
CA THR A 1 -25.60 -66.58 10.98
C THR A 1 -24.37 -65.72 10.64
N MET A 2 -24.51 -64.86 9.64
CA MET A 2 -23.52 -63.90 9.22
C MET A 2 -23.75 -62.55 9.91
N SER A 3 -22.74 -62.04 10.58
CA SER A 3 -22.72 -60.74 11.22
C SER A 3 -22.19 -59.72 10.26
N GLU A 4 -23.01 -58.76 9.81
CA GLU A 4 -22.63 -57.60 9.00
C GLU A 4 -22.08 -56.50 9.93
N THR A 5 -20.82 -56.18 9.73
CA THR A 5 -20.18 -55.03 10.37
C THR A 5 -20.45 -53.77 9.53
N ASN A 6 -21.25 -52.92 10.06
CA ASN A 6 -21.62 -51.63 9.48
C ASN A 6 -20.48 -50.62 9.78
N SER A 7 -19.65 -50.31 8.77
CA SER A 7 -18.63 -49.29 8.82
C SER A 7 -19.28 -47.93 8.56
N VAL A 8 -19.43 -47.12 9.60
CA VAL A 8 -19.85 -45.73 9.49
C VAL A 8 -18.64 -44.91 9.03
N GLU A 9 -18.64 -44.49 7.76
CA GLU A 9 -17.72 -43.50 7.25
C GLU A 9 -17.98 -42.13 7.89
N ARG A 10 -16.95 -41.57 8.54
CA ARG A 10 -16.95 -40.21 9.04
C ARG A 10 -16.77 -39.25 7.85
N PRO A 11 -17.53 -38.16 7.76
CA PRO A 11 -17.28 -37.15 6.72
C PRO A 11 -15.95 -36.47 6.97
N VAL A 12 -15.14 -36.41 5.90
CA VAL A 12 -13.86 -35.72 5.82
C VAL A 12 -14.05 -34.24 6.12
N GLY A 13 -13.16 -33.71 6.93
CA GLY A 13 -13.20 -32.41 7.53
C GLY A 13 -13.48 -31.25 6.58
N GLN A 14 -14.37 -30.39 7.02
CA GLN A 14 -14.53 -29.05 6.49
C GLN A 14 -13.24 -28.26 6.73
N ASP A 15 -12.60 -27.90 5.62
CA ASP A 15 -11.49 -26.97 5.57
C ASP A 15 -11.92 -25.64 6.22
N ARG A 16 -11.39 -25.35 7.39
CA ARG A 16 -11.57 -24.06 8.05
C ARG A 16 -10.65 -23.07 7.38
N SER A 17 -11.05 -22.56 6.23
CA SER A 17 -10.44 -21.36 5.65
C SER A 17 -10.70 -20.20 6.62
N GLY A 18 -9.64 -19.75 7.28
CA GLY A 18 -9.68 -18.62 8.20
C GLY A 18 -10.27 -17.39 7.49
N ILE A 19 -11.17 -16.70 8.20
CA ILE A 19 -11.70 -15.40 7.80
C ILE A 19 -10.54 -14.40 7.75
N GLY A 20 -9.85 -14.31 6.63
CA GLY A 20 -8.69 -13.41 6.49
C GLY A 20 -7.83 -13.58 5.24
N ALA A 21 -8.01 -14.65 4.51
CA ALA A 21 -7.21 -14.93 3.32
C ALA A 21 -7.93 -14.56 2.01
N HIS A 22 -8.38 -13.31 1.88
CA HIS A 22 -8.74 -12.79 0.57
C HIS A 22 -7.61 -11.95 -0.03
N GLN A 23 -6.46 -12.56 -0.24
CA GLN A 23 -5.71 -12.29 -1.44
C GLN A 23 -6.45 -13.03 -2.55
N SER A 24 -7.34 -12.31 -3.24
CA SER A 24 -8.03 -12.93 -4.37
C SER A 24 -6.97 -13.38 -5.39
N ALA A 25 -7.04 -14.64 -5.82
CA ALA A 25 -6.22 -15.23 -6.89
C ALA A 25 -6.37 -14.50 -8.25
N ALA A 26 -7.12 -13.42 -8.31
CA ALA A 26 -7.31 -12.53 -9.45
C ALA A 26 -6.22 -11.46 -9.60
N MET A 27 -5.32 -11.28 -8.63
CA MET A 27 -4.19 -10.34 -8.76
C MET A 27 -3.00 -11.02 -9.44
N LYS A 28 -3.14 -11.40 -10.71
CA LYS A 28 -2.02 -11.85 -11.56
C LYS A 28 -1.12 -10.70 -12.05
N ASN A 29 -1.45 -9.46 -11.72
CA ASN A 29 -0.69 -8.25 -12.07
C ASN A 29 -0.22 -7.57 -10.80
N ASP A 30 1.09 -7.48 -10.61
CA ASP A 30 1.71 -6.75 -9.50
C ASP A 30 1.82 -5.24 -9.77
N GLU A 31 1.45 -4.79 -10.97
CA GLU A 31 1.51 -3.40 -11.39
C GLU A 31 0.12 -2.76 -11.40
N TRP A 32 -0.12 -1.91 -10.41
CA TRP A 32 -1.37 -1.16 -10.25
C TRP A 32 -1.11 0.33 -10.23
N LEU A 33 -1.90 1.06 -11.02
CA LEU A 33 -1.85 2.51 -11.03
C LEU A 33 -2.70 3.09 -9.90
N THR A 34 -2.12 4.04 -9.18
CA THR A 34 -2.87 4.87 -8.23
C THR A 34 -3.95 5.66 -8.94
N PRO A 35 -5.17 5.73 -8.39
CA PRO A 35 -6.22 6.55 -8.97
C PRO A 35 -5.77 8.02 -9.12
N PRO A 36 -6.00 8.67 -10.28
CA PRO A 36 -5.52 10.02 -10.53
C PRO A 36 -5.96 11.05 -9.49
N HIS A 37 -7.15 10.92 -8.92
CA HIS A 37 -7.66 11.87 -7.92
C HIS A 37 -6.83 11.88 -6.63
N VAL A 38 -6.21 10.75 -6.26
CA VAL A 38 -5.32 10.67 -5.08
C VAL A 38 -4.05 11.47 -5.34
N LEU A 39 -3.44 11.27 -6.52
CA LEU A 39 -2.23 12.00 -6.91
C LEU A 39 -2.49 13.50 -7.06
N GLN A 40 -3.61 13.88 -7.68
CA GLN A 40 -4.02 15.28 -7.84
C GLN A 40 -4.25 15.98 -6.50
N ALA A 41 -4.81 15.26 -5.52
CA ALA A 41 -5.03 15.79 -4.18
C ALA A 41 -3.73 16.04 -3.40
N LEU A 42 -2.66 15.30 -3.70
CA LEU A 42 -1.41 15.29 -2.93
C LEU A 42 -0.22 15.90 -3.66
N GLY A 43 -0.22 15.84 -5.01
CA GLY A 43 0.96 16.19 -5.83
C GLY A 43 1.37 17.67 -5.74
N PRO A 44 2.42 18.06 -6.49
CA PRO A 44 3.28 17.22 -7.32
C PRO A 44 4.32 16.42 -6.53
N PHE A 45 4.82 15.35 -7.14
CA PHE A 45 5.93 14.56 -6.62
C PHE A 45 7.13 14.63 -7.58
N ASP A 46 8.35 14.49 -7.04
CA ASP A 46 9.58 14.55 -7.82
C ASP A 46 10.00 13.17 -8.34
N LEU A 47 9.77 12.12 -7.56
CA LEU A 47 10.21 10.76 -7.87
C LEU A 47 9.16 9.72 -7.49
N ASP A 48 8.90 8.78 -8.42
CA ASP A 48 8.26 7.49 -8.15
C ASP A 48 9.31 6.38 -8.37
N PRO A 49 9.86 5.79 -7.29
CA PRO A 49 10.96 4.85 -7.40
C PRO A 49 10.55 3.42 -7.76
N CYS A 50 9.26 3.12 -7.84
CA CYS A 50 8.74 1.80 -8.22
C CYS A 50 7.57 1.89 -9.20
N ALA A 51 7.70 2.79 -10.18
CA ALA A 51 6.69 3.03 -11.19
C ALA A 51 6.54 1.84 -12.15
N PRO A 52 5.32 1.54 -12.62
CA PRO A 52 5.13 0.60 -13.72
C PRO A 52 5.76 1.14 -15.00
N VAL A 53 6.22 0.23 -15.87
CA VAL A 53 6.84 0.58 -17.15
C VAL A 53 5.84 1.31 -18.05
N VAL A 54 4.64 0.77 -18.15
CA VAL A 54 3.52 1.38 -18.91
C VAL A 54 2.63 2.13 -17.93
N ARG A 55 2.41 3.42 -18.20
CA ARG A 55 1.57 4.28 -17.37
C ARG A 55 0.93 5.38 -18.22
N PRO A 56 -0.39 5.49 -18.24
CA PRO A 56 -1.09 6.50 -19.04
C PRO A 56 -1.02 7.91 -18.43
N TRP A 57 -0.63 8.01 -17.16
CA TRP A 57 -0.33 9.28 -16.47
C TRP A 57 0.89 9.13 -15.58
N PRO A 58 1.69 10.17 -15.42
CA PRO A 58 2.83 10.15 -14.51
C PRO A 58 2.37 10.26 -13.05
N MET A 59 3.00 9.51 -12.14
CA MET A 59 2.83 9.67 -10.70
C MET A 59 3.78 10.72 -10.12
N ALA A 60 4.90 10.96 -10.79
CA ALA A 60 5.93 11.92 -10.41
C ALA A 60 6.63 12.49 -11.65
N ALA A 61 7.51 13.48 -11.46
CA ALA A 61 8.33 14.04 -12.53
C ALA A 61 9.37 13.05 -13.07
N ASN A 62 9.94 12.22 -12.17
CA ASN A 62 10.93 11.20 -12.50
C ASN A 62 10.45 9.83 -12.01
N HIS A 63 10.93 8.77 -12.68
CA HIS A 63 10.48 7.41 -12.40
C HIS A 63 11.65 6.43 -12.46
N TYR A 64 11.65 5.46 -11.53
CA TYR A 64 12.40 4.21 -11.68
C TYR A 64 11.40 3.08 -11.89
N THR A 65 11.72 2.17 -12.78
CA THR A 65 10.94 0.97 -13.07
C THR A 65 11.61 -0.28 -12.49
N ALA A 66 11.00 -1.44 -12.63
CA ALA A 66 11.60 -2.70 -12.22
C ALA A 66 12.97 -2.95 -12.88
N ALA A 67 13.17 -2.50 -14.13
CA ALA A 67 14.44 -2.62 -14.84
C ALA A 67 15.56 -1.77 -14.22
N ASP A 68 15.20 -0.66 -13.55
CA ASP A 68 16.16 0.25 -12.94
C ASP A 68 16.58 -0.20 -11.53
N ASN A 69 15.82 -1.04 -10.88
CA ASN A 69 15.96 -1.40 -9.46
C ASN A 69 16.00 -0.17 -8.55
N GLY A 70 14.85 0.49 -8.38
CA GLY A 70 14.73 1.76 -7.66
C GLY A 70 15.24 1.73 -6.22
N LEU A 71 15.26 0.56 -5.56
CA LEU A 71 15.87 0.42 -4.22
C LEU A 71 17.37 0.69 -4.20
N SER A 72 18.07 0.43 -5.31
CA SER A 72 19.52 0.64 -5.43
C SER A 72 19.91 2.02 -5.98
N LYS A 73 18.94 2.81 -6.42
CA LYS A 73 19.16 4.13 -7.02
C LYS A 73 19.08 5.24 -5.96
N PRO A 74 19.72 6.39 -6.19
CA PRO A 74 19.55 7.55 -5.32
C PRO A 74 18.12 8.09 -5.41
N TRP A 75 17.52 8.41 -4.26
CA TRP A 75 16.24 9.09 -4.20
C TRP A 75 16.46 10.58 -3.96
N HIS A 76 15.56 11.39 -4.54
CA HIS A 76 15.61 12.84 -4.42
C HIS A 76 14.22 13.44 -4.32
N GLY A 77 14.13 14.62 -3.72
CA GLY A 77 12.91 15.41 -3.65
C GLY A 77 11.79 14.72 -2.90
N ARG A 78 10.58 15.05 -3.27
CA ARG A 78 9.36 14.53 -2.71
C ARG A 78 8.94 13.23 -3.42
N VAL A 79 8.88 12.13 -2.69
CA VAL A 79 8.67 10.78 -3.24
C VAL A 79 7.19 10.39 -3.15
N TRP A 80 6.66 9.85 -4.25
CA TRP A 80 5.45 9.05 -4.27
C TRP A 80 5.83 7.58 -4.24
N LEU A 81 5.27 6.79 -3.33
CA LEU A 81 5.55 5.37 -3.20
C LEU A 81 4.26 4.54 -3.17
N ASN A 82 4.01 3.76 -4.22
CA ASN A 82 3.03 2.68 -4.22
C ASN A 82 3.79 1.37 -4.42
N PRO A 83 4.31 0.76 -3.32
CA PRO A 83 5.24 -0.36 -3.44
C PRO A 83 4.51 -1.64 -3.85
N PRO A 84 5.23 -2.60 -4.46
CA PRO A 84 4.69 -3.92 -4.69
C PRO A 84 4.29 -4.57 -3.36
N TYR A 85 3.15 -5.25 -3.36
CA TYR A 85 2.65 -5.94 -2.18
C TYR A 85 3.36 -7.28 -1.98
N GLY A 86 3.68 -7.59 -0.72
CA GLY A 86 4.35 -8.83 -0.35
C GLY A 86 5.63 -8.60 0.46
N GLN A 87 6.59 -9.51 0.34
CA GLN A 87 7.82 -9.48 1.15
C GLN A 87 8.71 -8.27 0.89
N GLU A 88 8.69 -7.74 -0.32
CA GLU A 88 9.50 -6.57 -0.70
C GLU A 88 8.94 -5.25 -0.14
N THR A 89 7.67 -5.19 0.23
CA THR A 89 7.03 -3.97 0.76
C THR A 89 7.84 -3.37 1.93
N ALA A 90 8.40 -4.21 2.80
CA ALA A 90 9.19 -3.76 3.95
C ALA A 90 10.40 -2.93 3.53
N LYS A 91 11.17 -3.39 2.53
CA LYS A 91 12.36 -2.69 2.03
C LYS A 91 12.04 -1.33 1.43
N TRP A 92 10.92 -1.24 0.72
CA TRP A 92 10.44 0.02 0.15
C TRP A 92 10.02 1.00 1.23
N MET A 93 9.31 0.54 2.26
CA MET A 93 8.88 1.38 3.38
C MET A 93 10.06 1.84 4.23
N GLU A 94 11.03 0.96 4.51
CA GLU A 94 12.29 1.30 5.16
C GLU A 94 13.01 2.41 4.39
N ARG A 95 13.17 2.23 3.07
CA ARG A 95 13.84 3.20 2.21
C ARG A 95 13.15 4.57 2.22
N LEU A 96 11.82 4.61 2.19
CA LEU A 96 11.07 5.87 2.27
C LEU A 96 11.21 6.52 3.64
N ALA A 97 11.16 5.72 4.71
CA ALA A 97 11.37 6.22 6.06
C ALA A 97 12.77 6.83 6.24
N ASP A 98 13.81 6.21 5.65
CA ASP A 98 15.18 6.74 5.66
C ASP A 98 15.31 8.00 4.80
N HIS A 99 14.61 8.06 3.67
CA HIS A 99 14.58 9.26 2.83
C HIS A 99 13.89 10.44 3.52
N GLY A 100 12.83 10.18 4.30
CA GLY A 100 12.18 11.15 5.18
C GLY A 100 11.32 12.20 4.48
N ASN A 101 11.09 12.12 3.17
CA ASN A 101 10.31 13.09 2.40
C ASN A 101 9.46 12.42 1.32
N GLY A 102 8.20 12.14 1.64
CA GLY A 102 7.29 11.55 0.68
C GLY A 102 6.01 11.02 1.28
N VAL A 103 5.21 10.41 0.43
CA VAL A 103 3.94 9.76 0.80
C VAL A 103 3.90 8.36 0.19
N ALA A 104 3.56 7.37 1.01
CA ALA A 104 3.27 6.01 0.55
C ALA A 104 1.77 5.73 0.56
N LEU A 105 1.33 4.94 -0.40
CA LEU A 105 0.00 4.31 -0.41
C LEU A 105 0.18 2.82 -0.18
N ILE A 106 -0.31 2.31 0.95
CA ILE A 106 -0.21 0.90 1.33
C ILE A 106 -1.53 0.39 1.91
N PHE A 107 -1.66 -0.92 2.04
CA PHE A 107 -2.76 -1.50 2.81
C PHE A 107 -2.59 -1.23 4.30
N ALA A 108 -3.69 -0.89 4.96
CA ALA A 108 -3.75 -0.59 6.40
C ALA A 108 -3.73 -1.89 7.23
N ARG A 109 -2.66 -2.66 7.11
CA ARG A 109 -2.42 -3.88 7.90
C ARG A 109 -1.63 -3.52 9.15
N THR A 110 -2.31 -2.87 10.07
CA THR A 110 -1.76 -2.14 11.22
C THR A 110 -1.06 -3.04 12.24
N GLU A 111 -1.32 -4.34 12.22
CA GLU A 111 -0.79 -5.34 13.14
C GLU A 111 0.51 -6.01 12.65
N THR A 112 0.93 -5.72 11.41
CA THR A 112 2.04 -6.45 10.79
C THR A 112 3.41 -5.97 11.25
N ALA A 113 4.41 -6.87 11.14
CA ALA A 113 5.82 -6.56 11.40
C ALA A 113 6.39 -5.46 10.48
N ILE A 114 5.76 -5.18 9.34
CA ILE A 114 6.14 -4.09 8.45
C ILE A 114 5.60 -2.76 8.99
N PHE A 115 4.37 -2.77 9.49
CA PHE A 115 3.67 -1.55 9.89
C PHE A 115 4.29 -0.92 11.14
N PHE A 116 4.75 -1.71 12.10
CA PHE A 116 5.31 -1.18 13.35
C PHE A 116 6.57 -0.35 13.12
N PRO A 117 7.70 -0.88 12.63
CA PRO A 117 8.95 -0.12 12.58
C PRO A 117 8.96 0.99 11.53
N TRP A 118 8.26 0.82 10.41
CA TRP A 118 8.38 1.76 9.29
C TRP A 118 7.22 2.74 9.21
N VAL A 119 6.05 2.39 9.77
CA VAL A 119 4.84 3.23 9.73
C VAL A 119 4.57 3.84 11.09
N TRP A 120 4.25 3.04 12.11
CA TRP A 120 3.91 3.59 13.43
C TRP A 120 5.03 4.38 14.09
N GLU A 121 6.26 3.88 14.02
CA GLU A 121 7.39 4.50 14.73
C GLU A 121 8.02 5.67 13.96
N ARG A 122 7.98 5.65 12.63
CA ARG A 122 8.77 6.59 11.81
C ARG A 122 7.99 7.56 10.96
N ALA A 123 6.72 7.30 10.65
CA ALA A 123 5.92 8.22 9.86
C ALA A 123 5.51 9.44 10.68
N THR A 124 5.34 10.57 10.00
CA THR A 124 4.88 11.83 10.60
C THR A 124 3.37 11.84 10.77
N ALA A 125 2.64 11.28 9.80
CA ALA A 125 1.18 11.26 9.84
C ALA A 125 0.59 10.14 8.96
N TRP A 126 -0.67 9.83 9.20
CA TRP A 126 -1.43 8.80 8.49
C TRP A 126 -2.80 9.31 8.12
N LEU A 127 -3.25 9.04 6.89
CA LEU A 127 -4.64 9.23 6.48
C LEU A 127 -5.24 7.88 6.10
N PHE A 128 -6.05 7.31 6.99
CA PHE A 128 -6.82 6.10 6.73
C PHE A 128 -8.00 6.44 5.86
N LEU A 129 -8.00 5.94 4.62
CA LEU A 129 -9.01 6.31 3.63
C LEU A 129 -10.36 5.69 3.95
N LYS A 130 -11.43 6.47 3.79
CA LYS A 130 -12.79 5.97 3.89
C LYS A 130 -13.16 5.16 2.64
N GLY A 131 -13.66 3.94 2.86
CA GLY A 131 -14.00 3.03 1.76
C GLY A 131 -12.79 2.33 1.16
N ARG A 132 -12.98 1.74 -0.02
CA ARG A 132 -11.95 0.98 -0.75
C ARG A 132 -11.59 1.72 -2.03
N LEU A 133 -10.29 1.80 -2.32
CA LEU A 133 -9.83 2.33 -3.59
C LEU A 133 -10.11 1.35 -4.73
N HIS A 134 -10.40 1.90 -5.90
CA HIS A 134 -10.39 1.20 -7.16
C HIS A 134 -9.12 1.58 -7.90
N PHE A 135 -8.14 0.70 -7.90
CA PHE A 135 -6.93 0.89 -8.67
C PHE A 135 -7.20 0.82 -10.18
N HIS A 136 -6.24 1.25 -10.95
CA HIS A 136 -6.30 1.16 -12.41
C HIS A 136 -5.27 0.16 -12.92
N PHE A 137 -5.59 -0.52 -14.01
CA PHE A 137 -4.65 -1.31 -14.77
C PHE A 137 -3.63 -0.38 -15.46
N VAL A 138 -2.49 -0.94 -15.85
CA VAL A 138 -1.44 -0.19 -16.55
C VAL A 138 -1.90 0.40 -17.90
N ASP A 139 -3.00 -0.08 -18.47
CA ASP A 139 -3.66 0.50 -19.64
C ASP A 139 -4.59 1.69 -19.31
N GLY A 140 -4.72 2.05 -18.05
CA GLY A 140 -5.53 3.17 -17.55
C GLY A 140 -6.98 2.81 -17.23
N ARG A 141 -7.45 1.61 -17.54
CA ARG A 141 -8.82 1.19 -17.19
C ARG A 141 -8.95 0.99 -15.68
N ARG A 142 -10.04 1.49 -15.11
CA ARG A 142 -10.37 1.27 -13.71
C ARG A 142 -10.66 -0.22 -13.47
N ALA A 143 -10.09 -0.80 -12.43
CA ALA A 143 -10.42 -2.15 -12.03
C ALA A 143 -11.89 -2.24 -11.61
N ALA A 144 -12.58 -3.30 -12.05
CA ALA A 144 -13.99 -3.53 -11.72
C ALA A 144 -14.17 -3.81 -10.21
N ALA A 145 -13.23 -4.55 -9.61
CA ALA A 145 -13.20 -4.80 -8.18
C ALA A 145 -12.42 -3.71 -7.44
N ASN A 146 -12.82 -3.42 -6.20
CA ASN A 146 -12.04 -2.56 -5.32
C ASN A 146 -10.81 -3.29 -4.76
N SER A 147 -9.93 -2.54 -4.09
CA SER A 147 -8.81 -3.11 -3.35
C SER A 147 -9.32 -4.11 -2.29
N GLY A 148 -8.69 -5.28 -2.18
CA GLY A 148 -9.09 -6.33 -1.23
C GLY A 148 -8.93 -5.95 0.25
N ALA A 149 -8.24 -4.85 0.55
CA ALA A 149 -7.97 -4.36 1.90
C ALA A 149 -8.16 -2.84 2.00
N PRO A 150 -8.40 -2.29 3.23
CA PRO A 150 -8.40 -0.85 3.43
C PRO A 150 -7.04 -0.25 3.11
N SER A 151 -7.02 0.99 2.64
CA SER A 151 -5.80 1.71 2.27
C SER A 151 -5.50 2.83 3.27
N VAL A 152 -4.22 3.10 3.46
CA VAL A 152 -3.70 4.23 4.23
C VAL A 152 -2.64 4.98 3.43
N LEU A 153 -2.69 6.29 3.49
CA LEU A 153 -1.62 7.18 3.04
C LEU A 153 -0.72 7.49 4.22
N VAL A 154 0.58 7.26 4.05
CA VAL A 154 1.60 7.40 5.09
C VAL A 154 2.55 8.53 4.69
N ALA A 155 2.59 9.59 5.49
CA ALA A 155 3.43 10.76 5.23
C ALA A 155 4.72 10.72 6.06
N TYR A 156 5.82 10.99 5.40
CA TYR A 156 7.13 11.23 6.00
C TYR A 156 7.54 12.69 5.75
N GLY A 157 7.81 13.42 6.81
CA GLY A 157 8.08 14.85 6.79
C GLY A 157 6.80 15.71 6.95
N GLU A 158 6.95 16.85 7.64
CA GLU A 158 5.84 17.71 8.03
C GLU A 158 5.08 18.29 6.83
N ALA A 159 5.78 18.68 5.77
CA ALA A 159 5.15 19.16 4.54
C ALA A 159 4.22 18.13 3.90
N ASN A 160 4.57 16.84 3.99
CA ASN A 160 3.72 15.75 3.50
C ASN A 160 2.55 15.47 4.43
N ALA A 161 2.73 15.59 5.75
CA ALA A 161 1.63 15.52 6.71
C ALA A 161 0.60 16.64 6.46
N GLN A 162 1.07 17.85 6.22
CA GLN A 162 0.23 18.99 5.86
C GLN A 162 -0.50 18.77 4.53
N ALA A 163 0.17 18.19 3.54
CA ALA A 163 -0.46 17.85 2.26
C ALA A 163 -1.59 16.82 2.45
N LEU A 164 -1.42 15.81 3.30
CA LEU A 164 -2.50 14.88 3.66
C LEU A 164 -3.67 15.60 4.31
N ALA A 165 -3.40 16.48 5.29
CA ALA A 165 -4.43 17.24 6.01
C ALA A 165 -5.25 18.13 5.09
N CYS A 166 -4.62 18.74 4.07
CA CYS A 166 -5.26 19.65 3.12
C CYS A 166 -5.80 18.96 1.87
N SER A 167 -5.61 17.64 1.72
CA SER A 167 -5.94 16.92 0.49
C SER A 167 -7.44 16.87 0.14
N GLY A 168 -8.31 17.02 1.13
CA GLY A 168 -9.75 16.82 0.96
C GLY A 168 -10.17 15.35 0.73
N LEU A 169 -9.22 14.40 0.78
CA LEU A 169 -9.53 12.98 0.66
C LEU A 169 -10.32 12.51 1.89
N ALA A 170 -11.41 11.78 1.63
CA ALA A 170 -12.26 11.28 2.70
C ALA A 170 -11.53 10.19 3.52
N GLY A 171 -11.42 10.40 4.83
CA GLY A 171 -10.72 9.47 5.72
C GLY A 171 -10.57 9.98 7.13
N LYS A 172 -9.74 9.29 7.90
CA LYS A 172 -9.37 9.67 9.25
C LYS A 172 -7.88 9.98 9.32
N MET A 173 -7.57 11.24 9.57
CA MET A 173 -6.20 11.71 9.77
C MET A 173 -5.75 11.46 11.19
N LEU A 174 -4.53 10.93 11.34
CA LEU A 174 -3.81 10.83 12.61
C LEU A 174 -2.42 11.46 12.42
N HIS A 175 -1.89 12.06 13.45
CA HIS A 175 -0.55 12.65 13.48
C HIS A 175 0.31 11.99 14.54
N ASN A 176 1.57 11.74 14.24
CA ASN A 176 2.51 11.14 15.19
C ASN A 176 2.98 12.19 16.21
N VAL A 177 2.48 12.09 17.43
CA VAL A 177 2.82 13.04 18.50
C VAL A 177 4.29 12.95 18.97
N ALA A 178 4.94 11.80 18.77
CA ALA A 178 6.35 11.63 19.14
C ALA A 178 7.31 12.48 18.30
N HIS A 179 6.92 12.86 17.08
CA HIS A 179 7.71 13.74 16.21
C HIS A 179 7.62 15.23 16.58
N ASN A 180 6.62 15.62 17.38
CA ASN A 180 6.42 17.02 17.77
C ASN A 180 7.21 17.45 19.03
N GLN A 181 8.04 16.58 19.62
CA GLN A 181 8.76 16.88 20.87
C GLN A 181 10.23 17.31 20.68
N ILE A 182 10.68 17.54 19.42
CA ILE A 182 12.02 18.07 19.14
C ILE A 182 11.85 19.41 18.41
N GLY A 183 11.54 20.42 19.17
CA GLY A 183 11.56 21.83 18.80
C GLY A 183 12.38 22.61 19.78
#